data_1fc2c914563fec3c37e872d493594e1c
#
_entry.id   1fc2c914563fec3c37e872d493594e1c
#
_cell.length_a   1.000
_cell.length_b   1.000
_cell.length_c   1.000
_cell.angle_alpha   90.00
_cell.angle_beta   90.00
_cell.angle_gamma   90.00
#
_symmetry.space_group_name_H-M   'P 1'
#
loop_
_entity.id
_entity.type
_entity.pdbx_description
1 polymer ?
#
loop_
_entity_poly.entity_id
_entity_poly.type
_entity_poly.pdbx_seq_one_letter_code
_entity_poly.pdbx_strand_id
1 'polypeptide(L)'
;MKKIWRSLLSALKISLVIILVAAAVGSVLFAWRYLRSGNAEISTPTVPPVTQELTQPPTEAPTDPPTEPPTEPEPEHVVARATIGATGDLLMHKPVIDSGLLSDGTYNFDYIFKYLSEYTNAVDFAVANLETTLAGSSRAYSGYPLFNCPDEIVDGARNGGFDMLLTGNNHSYDTGEAGFFRTIETVRSHGLQTLGTMLTGDEPKYVIEDINGIRVGMLSYTYQGIPENALAGRVYLNGILLHQGAENVVNTFIPNNPAPFYAEVESYIQQMRAEGAEALVIFMHWGVEYTLTPVAHQTQIAQKLCDLGIDVIVGGHPHVVEPVALLSSTVDPDHKTVCLYSMGNAVSNQRANVMESQPSGHTEDGVWFTMTFCKYSDGTVYLEDVNLIPCWVNLRTTGGRYYYILPLDGSRQSEWTQQLDLGDVSLSAAQRSYDRTMAIVGEGLNQSRQYLADQRELRDANYLAAMVNGIYGADAA
;
A
#
# COMPACT_ATOMS: atom_id res chain seq x y z
N MET A 1 -19.41 -47.75 -26.86
CA MET A 1 -18.87 -46.54 -26.25
C MET A 1 -17.46 -46.68 -25.66
N LYS A 2 -17.13 -47.66 -24.82
CA LYS A 2 -15.79 -47.80 -24.21
C LYS A 2 -14.62 -48.02 -25.20
N LYS A 3 -14.83 -48.61 -26.37
CA LYS A 3 -13.79 -48.87 -27.39
C LYS A 3 -13.43 -47.55 -28.17
N ILE A 4 -14.39 -46.72 -28.42
CA ILE A 4 -14.21 -45.41 -29.13
C ILE A 4 -13.43 -44.42 -28.22
N TRP A 5 -13.72 -44.39 -26.92
CA TRP A 5 -13.02 -43.56 -25.95
C TRP A 5 -11.53 -43.93 -25.78
N ARG A 6 -11.18 -45.23 -25.81
CA ARG A 6 -9.77 -45.67 -25.77
C ARG A 6 -8.99 -45.30 -27.02
N SER A 7 -9.63 -45.35 -28.18
CA SER A 7 -9.00 -44.91 -29.44
C SER A 7 -8.75 -43.39 -29.47
N LEU A 8 -9.68 -42.58 -28.99
CA LEU A 8 -9.50 -41.13 -28.87
C LEU A 8 -8.40 -40.71 -27.88
N LEU A 9 -8.31 -41.38 -26.74
CA LEU A 9 -7.25 -41.16 -25.75
C LEU A 9 -5.86 -41.53 -26.27
N SER A 10 -5.77 -42.59 -27.09
CA SER A 10 -4.49 -43.00 -27.72
C SER A 10 -4.06 -41.97 -28.81
N ALA A 11 -4.98 -41.47 -29.61
CA ALA A 11 -4.71 -40.46 -30.60
C ALA A 11 -4.25 -39.15 -29.95
N LEU A 12 -4.87 -38.71 -28.84
CA LEU A 12 -4.51 -37.53 -28.09
C LEU A 12 -3.08 -37.60 -27.49
N LYS A 13 -2.71 -38.79 -26.97
CA LYS A 13 -1.37 -39.03 -26.45
C LYS A 13 -0.28 -38.96 -27.51
N ILE A 14 -0.56 -39.53 -28.72
CA ILE A 14 0.37 -39.51 -29.85
C ILE A 14 0.56 -38.08 -30.34
N SER A 15 -0.52 -37.27 -30.45
CA SER A 15 -0.44 -35.88 -30.84
C SER A 15 0.37 -35.04 -29.86
N LEU A 16 0.21 -35.25 -28.55
CA LEU A 16 0.99 -34.56 -27.49
C LEU A 16 2.48 -34.85 -27.58
N VAL A 17 2.85 -36.12 -27.84
CA VAL A 17 4.26 -36.54 -28.01
C VAL A 17 4.87 -35.89 -29.24
N ILE A 18 4.15 -35.78 -30.36
CA ILE A 18 4.63 -35.15 -31.60
C ILE A 18 4.87 -33.65 -31.37
N ILE A 19 4.00 -32.95 -30.64
CA ILE A 19 4.17 -31.53 -30.31
C ILE A 19 5.40 -31.31 -29.43
N LEU A 20 5.60 -32.15 -28.42
CA LEU A 20 6.77 -32.05 -27.53
C LEU A 20 8.09 -32.31 -28.27
N VAL A 21 8.13 -33.28 -29.18
CA VAL A 21 9.31 -33.54 -30.01
C VAL A 21 9.60 -32.40 -30.98
N ALA A 22 8.57 -31.81 -31.60
CA ALA A 22 8.72 -30.66 -32.49
C ALA A 22 9.27 -29.43 -31.74
N ALA A 23 8.81 -29.17 -30.51
CA ALA A 23 9.28 -28.10 -29.65
C ALA A 23 10.76 -28.30 -29.25
N ALA A 24 11.18 -29.54 -28.91
CA ALA A 24 12.55 -29.86 -28.57
C ALA A 24 13.50 -29.66 -29.77
N VAL A 25 13.11 -30.11 -30.97
CA VAL A 25 13.90 -29.94 -32.22
C VAL A 25 14.01 -28.45 -32.60
N GLY A 26 12.92 -27.69 -32.43
CA GLY A 26 12.91 -26.22 -32.66
C GLY A 26 13.88 -25.49 -31.72
N SER A 27 13.96 -25.86 -30.44
CA SER A 27 14.88 -25.26 -29.49
C SER A 27 16.34 -25.55 -29.79
N VAL A 28 16.66 -26.76 -30.24
CA VAL A 28 18.03 -27.17 -30.64
C VAL A 28 18.47 -26.41 -31.91
N LEU A 29 17.59 -26.27 -32.90
CA LEU A 29 17.87 -25.53 -34.13
C LEU A 29 18.07 -24.01 -33.89
N PHE A 30 17.29 -23.44 -32.94
CA PHE A 30 17.43 -22.04 -32.54
C PHE A 30 18.77 -21.80 -31.83
N ALA A 31 19.17 -22.65 -30.91
CA ALA A 31 20.46 -22.58 -30.23
C ALA A 31 21.64 -22.74 -31.18
N TRP A 32 21.53 -23.67 -32.14
CA TRP A 32 22.57 -23.90 -33.15
C TRP A 32 22.72 -22.70 -34.13
N ARG A 33 21.60 -22.03 -34.46
CA ARG A 33 21.61 -20.82 -35.31
C ARG A 33 22.21 -19.62 -34.56
N TYR A 34 21.91 -19.50 -33.25
CA TYR A 34 22.46 -18.44 -32.39
C TYR A 34 24.00 -18.57 -32.20
N LEU A 35 24.50 -19.79 -32.03
CA LEU A 35 25.93 -20.05 -31.88
C LEU A 35 26.73 -19.88 -33.20
N ARG A 36 26.07 -19.90 -34.34
CA ARG A 36 26.70 -19.79 -35.65
C ARG A 36 26.75 -18.34 -36.19
N SER A 37 25.99 -17.41 -35.62
CA SER A 37 25.96 -16.00 -36.02
C SER A 37 27.04 -15.13 -35.33
N GLY A 38 27.94 -15.74 -34.54
CA GLY A 38 28.96 -15.05 -33.72
C GLY A 38 30.39 -14.95 -34.36
N ASN A 39 30.60 -15.32 -35.61
CA ASN A 39 31.91 -15.14 -36.26
C ASN A 39 31.92 -13.88 -37.14
N ALA A 40 32.21 -12.73 -36.51
CA ALA A 40 32.68 -11.54 -37.24
C ALA A 40 34.18 -11.64 -37.44
N GLU A 41 34.61 -11.55 -38.68
CA GLU A 41 36.02 -11.60 -39.09
C GLU A 41 36.80 -10.44 -38.48
N ILE A 42 37.93 -10.77 -37.83
CA ILE A 42 38.93 -9.80 -37.36
C ILE A 42 39.83 -9.48 -38.56
N SER A 43 39.66 -8.29 -39.15
CA SER A 43 40.57 -7.76 -40.14
C SER A 43 41.85 -7.26 -39.43
N THR A 44 42.98 -7.86 -39.79
CA THR A 44 44.32 -7.42 -39.40
C THR A 44 44.70 -6.13 -40.15
N PRO A 45 45.19 -5.08 -39.48
CA PRO A 45 45.75 -3.91 -40.19
C PRO A 45 47.14 -4.20 -40.70
N THR A 46 47.37 -3.90 -42.02
CA THR A 46 48.65 -3.87 -42.69
C THR A 46 49.49 -2.70 -42.19
N VAL A 47 50.74 -3.00 -41.79
CA VAL A 47 51.76 -2.02 -41.39
C VAL A 47 52.47 -1.50 -42.65
N PRO A 48 52.63 -0.17 -42.90
CA PRO A 48 53.48 0.38 -43.89
C PRO A 48 54.99 0.44 -43.46
N PRO A 49 55.96 0.50 -44.37
CA PRO A 49 57.35 0.30 -44.01
C PRO A 49 58.02 1.50 -43.33
N VAL A 50 58.92 1.16 -42.41
CA VAL A 50 59.68 2.08 -41.58
C VAL A 50 60.77 2.75 -42.40
N THR A 51 60.77 4.09 -42.45
CA THR A 51 61.92 4.90 -42.83
C THR A 51 62.66 5.35 -41.55
N GLN A 52 63.92 4.99 -41.45
CA GLN A 52 64.82 5.42 -40.36
C GLN A 52 65.16 6.90 -40.55
N GLU A 53 64.99 7.68 -39.51
CA GLU A 53 65.59 9.00 -39.35
C GLU A 53 66.14 9.16 -37.89
N LEU A 54 67.21 9.92 -37.86
CA LEU A 54 68.26 9.96 -36.89
C LEU A 54 67.84 10.51 -35.48
N THR A 55 68.47 9.92 -34.54
CA THR A 55 68.52 10.16 -33.08
C THR A 55 68.61 11.63 -32.60
N GLN A 56 67.73 12.00 -31.69
CA GLN A 56 67.92 13.04 -30.67
C GLN A 56 67.92 12.39 -29.27
N PRO A 57 68.60 12.97 -28.26
CA PRO A 57 68.72 12.37 -26.92
C PRO A 57 67.40 12.41 -26.11
N PRO A 58 67.21 11.52 -25.14
CA PRO A 58 65.97 11.32 -24.48
C PRO A 58 65.59 12.54 -23.60
N THR A 59 64.46 13.15 -23.91
CA THR A 59 63.78 14.06 -23.01
C THR A 59 63.07 13.16 -21.94
N GLU A 60 63.30 13.45 -20.67
CA GLU A 60 62.64 12.77 -19.57
C GLU A 60 61.13 12.76 -19.81
N ALA A 61 60.52 11.59 -19.70
CA ALA A 61 59.05 11.39 -19.77
C ALA A 61 58.40 12.16 -18.60
N PRO A 62 57.22 12.78 -18.83
CA PRO A 62 56.45 13.33 -17.69
C PRO A 62 56.08 12.17 -16.76
N THR A 63 56.49 12.28 -15.50
CA THR A 63 55.99 11.42 -14.43
C THR A 63 54.49 11.67 -14.36
N ASP A 64 53.69 10.64 -14.59
CA ASP A 64 52.26 10.67 -14.27
C ASP A 64 52.08 11.10 -12.79
N PRO A 65 51.15 11.99 -12.51
CA PRO A 65 50.82 12.33 -11.10
C PRO A 65 50.48 11.03 -10.35
N PRO A 66 50.87 10.92 -9.08
CA PRO A 66 50.57 9.73 -8.30
C PRO A 66 49.09 9.44 -8.40
N THR A 67 48.73 8.24 -8.85
CA THR A 67 47.38 7.73 -8.78
C THR A 67 47.00 7.72 -7.31
N GLU A 68 46.00 8.55 -6.92
CA GLU A 68 45.45 8.47 -5.58
C GLU A 68 45.08 7.01 -5.29
N PRO A 69 45.44 6.49 -4.11
CA PRO A 69 45.02 5.15 -3.69
C PRO A 69 43.50 5.08 -3.83
N PRO A 70 42.91 3.95 -4.26
CA PRO A 70 41.47 3.80 -4.34
C PRO A 70 40.90 4.14 -2.96
N THR A 71 40.01 5.15 -2.93
CA THR A 71 39.27 5.53 -1.72
C THR A 71 38.49 4.29 -1.28
N GLU A 72 38.74 3.80 -0.08
CA GLU A 72 37.92 2.72 0.48
C GLU A 72 36.44 3.18 0.47
N PRO A 73 35.50 2.30 0.10
CA PRO A 73 34.10 2.65 0.10
C PRO A 73 33.66 3.12 1.50
N GLU A 74 33.01 4.27 1.56
CA GLU A 74 32.41 4.73 2.82
C GLU A 74 31.43 3.67 3.35
N PRO A 75 31.41 3.42 4.67
CA PRO A 75 30.46 2.49 5.26
C PRO A 75 29.01 2.89 5.00
N GLU A 76 28.13 1.91 4.93
CA GLU A 76 26.72 2.12 4.67
C GLU A 76 26.04 2.96 5.76
N HIS A 77 25.35 4.03 5.37
CA HIS A 77 24.61 4.92 6.28
C HIS A 77 23.27 5.32 5.65
N VAL A 78 22.32 5.75 6.48
CA VAL A 78 20.99 6.19 6.01
C VAL A 78 21.12 7.51 5.26
N VAL A 79 20.63 7.54 4.01
CA VAL A 79 20.65 8.71 3.13
C VAL A 79 19.27 9.34 2.93
N ALA A 80 18.18 8.59 3.13
CA ALA A 80 16.81 9.08 3.00
C ALA A 80 15.85 8.35 3.94
N ARG A 81 14.73 9.02 4.26
CA ARG A 81 13.58 8.43 4.94
C ARG A 81 12.30 8.89 4.27
N ALA A 82 11.33 7.97 4.17
CA ALA A 82 9.98 8.21 3.70
C ALA A 82 8.98 7.68 4.72
N THR A 83 8.17 8.56 5.27
CA THR A 83 7.12 8.19 6.22
C THR A 83 5.76 8.33 5.58
N ILE A 84 5.01 7.23 5.51
CA ILE A 84 3.64 7.17 4.99
C ILE A 84 2.71 7.00 6.19
N GLY A 85 1.65 7.82 6.23
CA GLY A 85 0.58 7.70 7.21
C GLY A 85 -0.71 7.23 6.57
N ALA A 86 -1.50 6.40 7.28
CA ALA A 86 -2.80 5.94 6.80
C ALA A 86 -3.84 5.97 7.90
N THR A 87 -5.10 6.26 7.53
CA THR A 87 -6.26 6.15 8.42
C THR A 87 -7.41 5.40 7.75
N GLY A 88 -8.35 4.90 8.55
CA GLY A 88 -9.44 4.02 8.12
C GLY A 88 -10.55 4.71 7.33
N ASP A 89 -11.76 4.22 7.52
CA ASP A 89 -12.90 4.47 6.65
C ASP A 89 -13.51 5.86 6.89
N LEU A 90 -13.49 6.72 5.86
CA LEU A 90 -14.30 7.93 5.78
C LEU A 90 -15.72 7.50 5.34
N LEU A 91 -16.48 6.98 6.28
CA LEU A 91 -17.80 6.38 6.05
C LEU A 91 -18.89 7.44 6.24
N MET A 92 -19.30 8.10 5.16
CA MET A 92 -20.12 9.31 5.17
C MET A 92 -21.60 9.01 5.36
N HIS A 93 -21.97 8.54 6.54
CA HIS A 93 -23.39 8.38 6.95
C HIS A 93 -24.15 9.70 6.88
N LYS A 94 -25.48 9.62 6.64
CA LYS A 94 -26.33 10.83 6.52
C LYS A 94 -26.16 11.84 7.68
N PRO A 95 -26.06 11.41 8.97
CA PRO A 95 -25.80 12.36 10.06
C PRO A 95 -24.41 13.03 10.01
N VAL A 96 -23.40 12.38 9.41
CA VAL A 96 -22.08 12.99 9.17
C VAL A 96 -22.18 14.01 8.06
N ILE A 97 -22.84 13.66 6.95
CA ILE A 97 -23.13 14.58 5.84
C ILE A 97 -23.87 15.82 6.34
N ASP A 98 -24.96 15.62 7.10
CA ASP A 98 -25.78 16.73 7.61
C ASP A 98 -25.01 17.65 8.56
N SER A 99 -24.00 17.13 9.25
CA SER A 99 -23.18 17.96 10.14
C SER A 99 -22.25 18.93 9.42
N GLY A 100 -22.00 18.71 8.13
CA GLY A 100 -21.23 19.64 7.28
C GLY A 100 -22.07 20.71 6.60
N LEU A 101 -23.41 20.63 6.66
CA LEU A 101 -24.30 21.58 5.99
C LEU A 101 -24.24 22.97 6.65
N LEU A 102 -23.92 23.99 5.86
CA LEU A 102 -23.87 25.38 6.27
C LEU A 102 -25.20 26.09 6.05
N SER A 103 -25.36 27.27 6.65
CA SER A 103 -26.60 28.06 6.58
C SER A 103 -26.94 28.58 5.18
N ASP A 104 -25.98 28.65 4.29
CA ASP A 104 -26.14 29.05 2.88
C ASP A 104 -26.46 27.87 1.94
N GLY A 105 -26.52 26.65 2.48
CA GLY A 105 -26.80 25.42 1.74
C GLY A 105 -25.58 24.73 1.15
N THR A 106 -24.38 25.25 1.35
CA THR A 106 -23.11 24.62 0.98
C THR A 106 -22.66 23.65 2.09
N TYR A 107 -21.55 22.93 1.86
CA TYR A 107 -20.98 22.01 2.84
C TYR A 107 -19.54 22.39 3.18
N ASN A 108 -19.11 22.06 4.40
CA ASN A 108 -17.72 22.11 4.82
C ASN A 108 -17.44 20.96 5.79
N PHE A 109 -16.36 20.22 5.56
CA PHE A 109 -15.95 19.08 6.37
C PHE A 109 -14.53 19.24 6.96
N ASP A 110 -13.89 20.40 6.84
CA ASP A 110 -12.54 20.67 7.38
C ASP A 110 -12.44 20.34 8.86
N TYR A 111 -13.50 20.60 9.61
CA TYR A 111 -13.54 20.33 11.06
C TYR A 111 -13.35 18.85 11.41
N ILE A 112 -13.71 17.90 10.53
CA ILE A 112 -13.53 16.45 10.75
C ILE A 112 -12.07 16.16 11.01
N PHE A 113 -11.17 16.77 10.24
CA PHE A 113 -9.73 16.52 10.23
C PHE A 113 -8.93 17.46 11.15
N LYS A 114 -9.59 18.41 11.81
CA LYS A 114 -8.97 19.48 12.61
C LYS A 114 -7.86 18.99 13.55
N TYR A 115 -8.10 17.87 14.24
CA TYR A 115 -7.16 17.34 15.23
C TYR A 115 -6.19 16.31 14.65
N LEU A 116 -6.55 15.72 13.51
CA LEU A 116 -5.67 14.78 12.80
C LEU A 116 -4.64 15.51 11.94
N SER A 117 -4.90 16.75 11.51
CA SER A 117 -4.03 17.50 10.60
C SER A 117 -2.62 17.74 11.13
N GLU A 118 -2.40 17.77 12.44
CA GLU A 118 -1.05 17.80 13.02
C GLU A 118 -0.25 16.55 12.66
N TYR A 119 -0.89 15.39 12.62
CA TYR A 119 -0.29 14.08 12.35
C TYR A 119 -0.14 13.81 10.85
N THR A 120 -1.11 14.22 10.02
CA THR A 120 -1.01 14.09 8.56
C THR A 120 0.09 14.98 7.99
N ASN A 121 0.24 16.21 8.51
CA ASN A 121 1.32 17.11 8.11
C ASN A 121 2.71 16.73 8.68
N ALA A 122 2.79 15.76 9.58
CA ALA A 122 4.05 15.27 10.13
C ALA A 122 4.63 14.06 9.37
N VAL A 123 3.93 13.56 8.35
CA VAL A 123 4.40 12.50 7.45
C VAL A 123 4.66 13.06 6.07
N ASP A 124 5.35 12.29 5.23
CA ASP A 124 5.70 12.71 3.87
C ASP A 124 4.61 12.39 2.85
N PHE A 125 3.72 11.42 3.17
CA PHE A 125 2.60 11.02 2.32
C PHE A 125 1.45 10.47 3.18
N ALA A 126 0.24 11.00 3.03
CA ALA A 126 -0.92 10.65 3.85
C ALA A 126 -2.07 10.04 3.03
N VAL A 127 -2.65 8.93 3.52
CA VAL A 127 -3.66 8.12 2.83
C VAL A 127 -4.90 7.92 3.71
N ALA A 128 -6.10 7.99 3.13
CA ALA A 128 -7.36 7.61 3.79
C ALA A 128 -8.25 6.76 2.87
N ASN A 129 -9.11 5.91 3.42
CA ASN A 129 -10.12 5.20 2.64
C ASN A 129 -11.39 6.05 2.48
N LEU A 130 -11.74 6.43 1.24
CA LEU A 130 -12.99 7.14 0.92
C LEU A 130 -14.11 6.14 0.67
N GLU A 131 -14.86 5.79 1.71
CA GLU A 131 -15.91 4.79 1.64
C GLU A 131 -17.29 5.43 1.38
N THR A 132 -17.38 6.09 0.25
CA THR A 132 -18.59 6.73 -0.29
C THR A 132 -18.40 7.03 -1.77
N THR A 133 -19.49 7.28 -2.50
CA THR A 133 -19.41 7.85 -3.84
C THR A 133 -19.69 9.37 -3.82
N LEU A 134 -19.28 10.05 -4.89
CA LEU A 134 -19.44 11.48 -5.13
C LEU A 134 -20.22 11.68 -6.46
N ALA A 135 -21.52 11.33 -6.45
CA ALA A 135 -22.36 11.43 -7.65
C ALA A 135 -22.90 12.85 -7.91
N GLY A 136 -22.55 13.81 -7.05
CA GLY A 136 -22.96 15.21 -7.16
C GLY A 136 -24.38 15.49 -6.65
N SER A 137 -24.77 16.76 -6.66
CA SER A 137 -26.03 17.27 -6.09
C SER A 137 -27.27 16.98 -6.94
N SER A 138 -27.11 16.52 -8.18
CA SER A 138 -28.24 16.06 -9.02
C SER A 138 -28.92 14.79 -8.47
N ARG A 139 -28.21 14.05 -7.62
CA ARG A 139 -28.71 12.93 -6.83
C ARG A 139 -28.71 13.34 -5.36
N ALA A 140 -29.77 12.98 -4.64
CA ALA A 140 -29.86 13.28 -3.21
C ALA A 140 -28.64 12.70 -2.46
N TYR A 141 -28.06 13.47 -1.55
CA TYR A 141 -27.03 12.99 -0.65
C TYR A 141 -27.59 11.98 0.34
N SER A 142 -26.92 10.85 0.49
CA SER A 142 -27.38 9.68 1.25
C SER A 142 -26.24 8.99 1.98
N GLY A 143 -26.56 8.40 3.13
CA GLY A 143 -25.70 7.41 3.81
C GLY A 143 -26.11 5.99 3.45
N TYR A 144 -25.88 5.06 4.42
CA TYR A 144 -26.24 3.65 4.26
C TYR A 144 -27.69 3.46 3.78
N PRO A 145 -27.99 2.50 2.88
CA PRO A 145 -27.08 1.51 2.33
C PRO A 145 -26.33 1.94 1.05
N LEU A 146 -26.68 3.06 0.43
CA LEU A 146 -26.10 3.55 -0.81
C LEU A 146 -25.59 4.98 -0.59
N PHE A 147 -24.29 5.11 -0.45
CA PHE A 147 -23.65 6.37 -0.08
C PHE A 147 -23.51 7.32 -1.29
N ASN A 148 -23.87 8.56 -1.09
CA ASN A 148 -23.59 9.70 -1.97
C ASN A 148 -23.29 10.92 -1.13
N CYS A 149 -22.04 11.39 -1.13
CA CYS A 149 -21.55 12.48 -0.28
C CYS A 149 -21.34 13.76 -1.12
N PRO A 150 -21.46 14.97 -0.53
CA PRO A 150 -20.97 16.19 -1.12
C PRO A 150 -19.48 16.15 -1.43
N ASP A 151 -19.08 16.80 -2.54
CA ASP A 151 -17.70 16.82 -3.02
C ASP A 151 -16.72 17.47 -2.03
N GLU A 152 -17.23 18.34 -1.17
CA GLU A 152 -16.49 19.09 -0.15
C GLU A 152 -15.79 18.19 0.89
N ILE A 153 -16.11 16.89 0.95
CA ILE A 153 -15.33 15.94 1.76
C ILE A 153 -13.91 15.79 1.23
N VAL A 154 -13.73 15.90 -0.10
CA VAL A 154 -12.41 15.84 -0.74
C VAL A 154 -11.59 17.10 -0.38
N ASP A 155 -12.24 18.27 -0.38
CA ASP A 155 -11.59 19.49 0.10
C ASP A 155 -11.18 19.38 1.56
N GLY A 156 -12.08 18.85 2.41
CA GLY A 156 -11.77 18.60 3.82
C GLY A 156 -10.57 17.66 4.01
N ALA A 157 -10.50 16.57 3.25
CA ALA A 157 -9.37 15.64 3.30
C ALA A 157 -8.07 16.32 2.82
N ARG A 158 -8.10 17.04 1.68
CA ARG A 158 -6.94 17.80 1.18
C ARG A 158 -6.46 18.83 2.19
N ASN A 159 -7.38 19.63 2.73
CA ASN A 159 -7.07 20.66 3.74
C ASN A 159 -6.59 20.01 5.06
N GLY A 160 -7.01 18.77 5.32
CA GLY A 160 -6.55 17.94 6.41
C GLY A 160 -5.15 17.33 6.19
N GLY A 161 -4.52 17.55 5.03
CA GLY A 161 -3.15 17.13 4.72
C GLY A 161 -3.04 15.74 4.12
N PHE A 162 -4.11 15.21 3.50
CA PHE A 162 -4.04 13.95 2.75
C PHE A 162 -3.56 14.17 1.32
N ASP A 163 -2.84 13.18 0.77
CA ASP A 163 -2.31 13.16 -0.59
C ASP A 163 -3.10 12.20 -1.49
N MET A 164 -3.62 11.11 -0.92
CA MET A 164 -4.29 10.05 -1.64
C MET A 164 -5.55 9.57 -0.93
N LEU A 165 -6.59 9.27 -1.71
CA LEU A 165 -7.78 8.58 -1.25
C LEU A 165 -7.88 7.21 -1.91
N LEU A 166 -8.01 6.16 -1.07
CA LEU A 166 -8.35 4.81 -1.55
C LEU A 166 -9.81 4.83 -1.97
N THR A 167 -10.06 4.54 -3.24
CA THR A 167 -11.40 4.54 -3.83
C THR A 167 -11.88 3.13 -4.19
N GLY A 168 -11.04 2.11 -3.99
CA GLY A 168 -11.34 0.70 -4.18
C GLY A 168 -11.92 0.05 -2.92
N ASN A 169 -13.23 0.19 -2.67
CA ASN A 169 -13.96 -0.44 -1.55
C ASN A 169 -15.32 -0.97 -2.01
N ASN A 170 -16.05 -1.67 -1.13
CA ASN A 170 -17.35 -2.26 -1.45
C ASN A 170 -18.44 -1.23 -1.78
N HIS A 171 -18.27 0.04 -1.36
CA HIS A 171 -19.18 1.16 -1.64
C HIS A 171 -18.82 2.00 -2.88
N SER A 172 -17.77 1.63 -3.61
CA SER A 172 -17.30 2.39 -4.79
C SER A 172 -18.34 2.51 -5.90
N TYR A 173 -19.37 1.63 -5.93
CA TYR A 173 -20.37 1.58 -7.00
C TYR A 173 -21.80 1.87 -6.54
N ASP A 174 -22.01 2.42 -5.36
CA ASP A 174 -23.32 2.69 -4.75
C ASP A 174 -24.23 3.57 -5.59
N THR A 175 -23.66 4.45 -6.39
CA THR A 175 -24.40 5.35 -7.28
C THR A 175 -24.32 4.94 -8.75
N GLY A 176 -23.85 3.72 -9.02
CA GLY A 176 -23.73 3.13 -10.35
C GLY A 176 -22.53 3.66 -11.13
N GLU A 177 -22.43 3.30 -12.40
CA GLU A 177 -21.29 3.58 -13.27
C GLU A 177 -20.95 5.08 -13.34
N ALA A 178 -21.95 5.94 -13.55
CA ALA A 178 -21.74 7.38 -13.63
C ALA A 178 -21.16 7.97 -12.34
N GLY A 179 -21.67 7.53 -11.18
CA GLY A 179 -21.14 7.98 -9.90
C GLY A 179 -19.77 7.41 -9.58
N PHE A 180 -19.50 6.18 -10.00
CA PHE A 180 -18.18 5.55 -9.87
C PHE A 180 -17.11 6.39 -10.58
N PHE A 181 -17.25 6.67 -11.86
CA PHE A 181 -16.28 7.48 -12.61
C PHE A 181 -16.19 8.92 -12.09
N ARG A 182 -17.36 9.53 -11.79
CA ARG A 182 -17.37 10.89 -11.24
C ARG A 182 -16.62 10.98 -9.92
N THR A 183 -16.69 9.97 -9.06
CA THR A 183 -15.92 9.95 -7.79
C THR A 183 -14.43 10.07 -8.05
N ILE A 184 -13.89 9.29 -8.99
CA ILE A 184 -12.47 9.34 -9.36
C ILE A 184 -12.09 10.71 -9.92
N GLU A 185 -12.89 11.22 -10.88
CA GLU A 185 -12.70 12.54 -11.48
C GLU A 185 -12.72 13.66 -10.43
N THR A 186 -13.67 13.60 -9.50
CA THR A 186 -13.82 14.59 -8.42
C THR A 186 -12.58 14.59 -7.53
N VAL A 187 -12.17 13.45 -7.01
CA VAL A 187 -10.97 13.35 -6.15
C VAL A 187 -9.75 13.92 -6.87
N ARG A 188 -9.51 13.50 -8.11
CA ARG A 188 -8.36 13.94 -8.91
C ARG A 188 -8.42 15.43 -9.26
N SER A 189 -9.60 15.98 -9.57
CA SER A 189 -9.77 17.41 -9.88
C SER A 189 -9.56 18.33 -8.68
N HIS A 190 -9.70 17.80 -7.46
CA HIS A 190 -9.41 18.53 -6.21
C HIS A 190 -7.92 18.36 -5.78
N GLY A 191 -7.09 17.71 -6.61
CA GLY A 191 -5.64 17.62 -6.41
C GLY A 191 -5.19 16.46 -5.51
N LEU A 192 -6.06 15.51 -5.20
CA LEU A 192 -5.70 14.27 -4.51
C LEU A 192 -5.55 13.12 -5.52
N GLN A 193 -4.72 12.15 -5.17
CA GLN A 193 -4.58 10.92 -5.95
C GLN A 193 -5.68 9.90 -5.59
N THR A 194 -5.93 8.95 -6.48
CA THR A 194 -6.84 7.80 -6.25
C THR A 194 -6.08 6.49 -6.42
N LEU A 195 -6.41 5.48 -5.61
CA LEU A 195 -5.87 4.15 -5.74
C LEU A 195 -6.97 3.09 -5.56
N GLY A 196 -6.90 2.00 -6.37
CA GLY A 196 -7.88 0.91 -6.37
C GLY A 196 -8.96 1.02 -7.44
N THR A 197 -9.15 2.22 -8.02
CA THR A 197 -10.06 2.46 -9.16
C THR A 197 -9.40 3.31 -10.22
N MET A 198 -9.78 3.11 -11.49
CA MET A 198 -9.23 3.78 -12.67
C MET A 198 -10.35 4.37 -13.54
N LEU A 199 -10.07 5.42 -14.31
CA LEU A 199 -11.01 6.00 -15.30
C LEU A 199 -11.05 5.17 -16.58
N THR A 200 -9.94 4.54 -16.95
CA THR A 200 -9.84 3.69 -18.15
C THR A 200 -9.10 2.40 -17.83
N GLY A 201 -9.32 1.36 -18.66
CA GLY A 201 -8.61 0.09 -18.52
C GLY A 201 -7.13 0.13 -18.90
N ASP A 202 -6.66 1.24 -19.46
CA ASP A 202 -5.25 1.44 -19.83
C ASP A 202 -4.43 2.09 -18.70
N GLU A 203 -5.09 2.57 -17.63
CA GLU A 203 -4.37 3.11 -16.47
C GLU A 203 -3.71 1.99 -15.66
N PRO A 204 -2.51 2.23 -15.09
CA PRO A 204 -1.89 1.29 -14.16
C PRO A 204 -2.79 1.02 -12.96
N LYS A 205 -2.86 -0.23 -12.53
CA LYS A 205 -3.62 -0.66 -11.34
C LYS A 205 -2.84 -0.48 -10.03
N TYR A 206 -1.69 0.15 -10.09
CA TYR A 206 -0.81 0.49 -8.97
C TYR A 206 -0.25 1.91 -9.18
N VAL A 207 0.36 2.45 -8.15
CA VAL A 207 1.15 3.67 -8.23
C VAL A 207 2.55 3.43 -7.69
N ILE A 208 3.53 4.19 -8.18
CA ILE A 208 4.88 4.28 -7.61
C ILE A 208 5.13 5.75 -7.29
N GLU A 209 5.21 6.07 -6.01
CA GLU A 209 5.49 7.42 -5.54
C GLU A 209 6.95 7.56 -5.13
N ASP A 210 7.58 8.63 -5.57
CA ASP A 210 8.90 9.03 -5.07
C ASP A 210 8.71 9.91 -3.83
N ILE A 211 8.91 9.31 -2.67
CA ILE A 211 8.75 9.98 -1.38
C ILE A 211 10.16 10.19 -0.81
N ASN A 212 10.65 11.41 -0.85
CA ASN A 212 11.98 11.80 -0.38
C ASN A 212 13.14 10.97 -0.97
N GLY A 213 13.02 10.55 -2.24
CA GLY A 213 14.04 9.74 -2.93
C GLY A 213 13.94 8.23 -2.67
N ILE A 214 12.85 7.77 -2.05
CA ILE A 214 12.47 6.36 -1.91
C ILE A 214 11.24 6.09 -2.76
N ARG A 215 11.34 5.17 -3.71
CA ARG A 215 10.25 4.82 -4.62
C ARG A 215 9.38 3.74 -4.02
N VAL A 216 8.19 4.12 -3.55
CA VAL A 216 7.24 3.22 -2.90
C VAL A 216 6.15 2.80 -3.89
N GLY A 217 6.07 1.50 -4.18
CA GLY A 217 4.98 0.90 -4.94
C GLY A 217 3.78 0.64 -4.05
N MET A 218 2.60 1.09 -4.47
CA MET A 218 1.35 0.95 -3.70
C MET A 218 0.25 0.30 -4.53
N LEU A 219 -0.48 -0.63 -3.91
CA LEU A 219 -1.65 -1.32 -4.45
C LEU A 219 -2.85 -1.13 -3.52
N SER A 220 -4.06 -1.12 -4.07
CA SER A 220 -5.30 -1.17 -3.27
C SER A 220 -6.30 -2.13 -3.91
N TYR A 221 -6.91 -3.01 -3.12
CA TYR A 221 -7.87 -4.02 -3.56
C TYR A 221 -9.07 -4.10 -2.63
N THR A 222 -10.24 -4.38 -3.22
CA THR A 222 -11.48 -4.67 -2.46
C THR A 222 -12.02 -6.05 -2.79
N TYR A 223 -12.67 -6.67 -1.81
CA TYR A 223 -13.37 -7.94 -2.05
C TYR A 223 -14.61 -7.76 -2.93
N GLN A 224 -14.96 -8.80 -3.68
CA GLN A 224 -16.24 -8.86 -4.38
C GLN A 224 -17.34 -9.40 -3.48
N GLY A 225 -18.40 -8.61 -3.27
CA GLY A 225 -19.63 -9.03 -2.59
C GLY A 225 -20.56 -9.76 -3.57
N ILE A 226 -20.24 -11.03 -3.89
CA ILE A 226 -20.92 -11.81 -4.93
C ILE A 226 -22.24 -12.40 -4.38
N PRO A 227 -23.43 -12.07 -4.96
CA PRO A 227 -24.69 -12.67 -4.54
C PRO A 227 -24.83 -14.12 -5.02
N GLU A 228 -25.72 -14.91 -4.40
CA GLU A 228 -25.95 -16.32 -4.74
C GLU A 228 -26.35 -16.54 -6.22
N ASN A 229 -27.08 -15.59 -6.81
CA ASN A 229 -27.53 -15.62 -8.20
C ASN A 229 -26.63 -14.85 -9.16
N ALA A 230 -25.36 -14.66 -8.83
CA ALA A 230 -24.42 -13.90 -9.64
C ALA A 230 -24.21 -14.49 -11.04
N LEU A 231 -24.01 -13.61 -12.01
CA LEU A 231 -23.63 -13.98 -13.36
C LEU A 231 -22.14 -14.33 -13.40
N ALA A 232 -21.80 -15.46 -14.03
CA ALA A 232 -20.43 -15.92 -14.15
C ALA A 232 -19.53 -14.88 -14.87
N GLY A 233 -18.32 -14.65 -14.33
CA GLY A 233 -17.34 -13.75 -14.93
C GLY A 233 -17.69 -12.26 -14.83
N ARG A 234 -18.66 -11.88 -13.97
CA ARG A 234 -19.03 -10.48 -13.74
C ARG A 234 -18.55 -10.03 -12.36
N VAL A 235 -18.23 -8.74 -12.27
CA VAL A 235 -17.78 -8.10 -11.02
C VAL A 235 -18.99 -7.59 -10.23
N TYR A 236 -18.93 -7.77 -8.92
CA TYR A 236 -19.95 -7.31 -7.98
C TYR A 236 -19.27 -6.61 -6.80
N LEU A 237 -19.79 -5.45 -6.42
CA LEU A 237 -19.46 -4.77 -5.18
C LEU A 237 -20.74 -4.63 -4.35
N ASN A 238 -20.71 -5.07 -3.11
CA ASN A 238 -21.85 -5.01 -2.19
C ASN A 238 -23.16 -5.58 -2.77
N GLY A 239 -23.05 -6.66 -3.57
CA GLY A 239 -24.18 -7.27 -4.29
C GLY A 239 -24.62 -6.52 -5.55
N ILE A 240 -24.06 -5.36 -5.85
CA ILE A 240 -24.38 -4.56 -7.05
C ILE A 240 -23.56 -5.08 -8.23
N LEU A 241 -24.23 -5.43 -9.33
CA LEU A 241 -23.59 -5.81 -10.59
C LEU A 241 -22.95 -4.58 -11.23
N LEU A 242 -21.66 -4.63 -11.50
CA LEU A 242 -20.93 -3.58 -12.21
C LEU A 242 -21.13 -3.67 -13.73
N HIS A 243 -20.81 -2.58 -14.46
CA HIS A 243 -20.82 -2.55 -15.92
C HIS A 243 -19.87 -3.61 -16.52
N GLN A 244 -20.04 -3.91 -17.79
CA GLN A 244 -19.14 -4.84 -18.49
C GLN A 244 -17.78 -4.19 -18.69
N GLY A 245 -16.70 -4.88 -18.36
CA GLY A 245 -15.34 -4.33 -18.39
C GLY A 245 -14.88 -3.71 -17.06
N ALA A 246 -15.72 -3.74 -16.01
CA ALA A 246 -15.38 -3.20 -14.69
C ALA A 246 -14.11 -3.84 -14.07
N GLU A 247 -13.81 -5.09 -14.46
CA GLU A 247 -12.58 -5.78 -14.06
C GLU A 247 -11.29 -5.04 -14.47
N ASN A 248 -11.38 -4.13 -15.45
CA ASN A 248 -10.25 -3.33 -15.93
C ASN A 248 -10.10 -1.99 -15.19
N VAL A 249 -11.14 -1.54 -14.47
CA VAL A 249 -11.18 -0.21 -13.84
C VAL A 249 -11.36 -0.25 -12.32
N VAL A 250 -11.42 -1.44 -11.71
CA VAL A 250 -11.44 -1.61 -10.26
C VAL A 250 -10.64 -2.85 -9.86
N ASN A 251 -9.78 -2.70 -8.87
CA ASN A 251 -9.00 -3.80 -8.33
C ASN A 251 -9.85 -4.60 -7.35
N THR A 252 -10.17 -5.84 -7.71
CA THR A 252 -11.03 -6.69 -6.89
C THR A 252 -10.46 -8.09 -6.71
N PHE A 253 -10.85 -8.75 -5.63
CA PHE A 253 -10.56 -10.17 -5.42
C PHE A 253 -11.77 -10.93 -4.87
N ILE A 254 -11.77 -12.24 -5.04
CA ILE A 254 -12.80 -13.14 -4.52
C ILE A 254 -12.20 -13.91 -3.33
N PRO A 255 -12.67 -13.67 -2.08
CA PRO A 255 -12.08 -14.26 -0.88
C PRO A 255 -11.98 -15.79 -0.91
N ASN A 256 -13.00 -16.47 -1.45
CA ASN A 256 -13.04 -17.93 -1.55
C ASN A 256 -12.35 -18.49 -2.80
N ASN A 257 -11.79 -17.65 -3.67
CA ASN A 257 -11.02 -18.02 -4.85
C ASN A 257 -9.90 -17.00 -5.11
N PRO A 258 -8.90 -16.87 -4.22
CA PRO A 258 -7.89 -15.82 -4.30
C PRO A 258 -6.77 -16.09 -5.32
N ALA A 259 -6.72 -17.26 -5.94
CA ALA A 259 -5.61 -17.62 -6.84
C ALA A 259 -5.40 -16.66 -8.03
N PRO A 260 -6.47 -16.16 -8.72
CA PRO A 260 -6.27 -15.16 -9.77
C PRO A 260 -5.71 -13.84 -9.23
N PHE A 261 -6.16 -13.40 -8.05
CA PHE A 261 -5.64 -12.22 -7.37
C PHE A 261 -4.15 -12.37 -7.02
N TYR A 262 -3.72 -13.51 -6.50
CA TYR A 262 -2.30 -13.76 -6.22
C TYR A 262 -1.42 -13.65 -7.45
N ALA A 263 -1.86 -14.21 -8.58
CA ALA A 263 -1.12 -14.13 -9.84
C ALA A 263 -1.07 -12.69 -10.40
N GLU A 264 -2.16 -11.93 -10.24
CA GLU A 264 -2.22 -10.52 -10.65
C GLU A 264 -1.28 -9.66 -9.80
N VAL A 265 -1.33 -9.79 -8.46
CA VAL A 265 -0.46 -9.05 -7.53
C VAL A 265 1.01 -9.39 -7.78
N GLU A 266 1.35 -10.68 -7.95
CA GLU A 266 2.72 -11.11 -8.27
C GLU A 266 3.23 -10.43 -9.56
N SER A 267 2.39 -10.36 -10.60
CA SER A 267 2.72 -9.68 -11.84
C SER A 267 2.97 -8.17 -11.62
N TYR A 268 2.13 -7.50 -10.82
CA TYR A 268 2.32 -6.07 -10.52
C TYR A 268 3.54 -5.80 -9.64
N ILE A 269 3.85 -6.68 -8.69
CA ILE A 269 5.09 -6.59 -7.92
C ILE A 269 6.31 -6.64 -8.84
N GLN A 270 6.34 -7.59 -9.80
CA GLN A 270 7.43 -7.70 -10.78
C GLN A 270 7.52 -6.43 -11.65
N GLN A 271 6.40 -5.88 -12.11
CA GLN A 271 6.37 -4.64 -12.88
C GLN A 271 6.87 -3.45 -12.05
N MET A 272 6.33 -3.25 -10.85
CA MET A 272 6.75 -2.16 -9.95
C MET A 272 8.24 -2.23 -9.63
N ARG A 273 8.77 -3.43 -9.34
CA ARG A 273 10.21 -3.61 -9.10
C ARG A 273 11.05 -3.32 -10.35
N ALA A 274 10.59 -3.74 -11.54
CA ALA A 274 11.24 -3.41 -12.82
C ALA A 274 11.22 -1.91 -13.14
N GLU A 275 10.18 -1.20 -12.70
CA GLU A 275 10.05 0.25 -12.79
C GLU A 275 10.79 0.99 -11.66
N GLY A 276 11.45 0.26 -10.76
CA GLY A 276 12.32 0.82 -9.72
C GLY A 276 11.63 1.07 -8.37
N ALA A 277 10.51 0.41 -8.06
CA ALA A 277 9.96 0.44 -6.72
C ALA A 277 10.91 -0.26 -5.74
N GLU A 278 11.22 0.42 -4.64
CA GLU A 278 12.17 0.00 -3.60
C GLU A 278 11.48 -0.53 -2.35
N ALA A 279 10.23 -0.13 -2.12
CA ALA A 279 9.35 -0.63 -1.05
C ALA A 279 7.95 -0.91 -1.61
N LEU A 280 7.20 -1.80 -0.97
CA LEU A 280 5.87 -2.21 -1.43
C LEU A 280 4.84 -2.18 -0.31
N VAL A 281 3.76 -1.44 -0.52
CA VAL A 281 2.61 -1.34 0.40
C VAL A 281 1.34 -1.78 -0.31
N ILE A 282 0.49 -2.57 0.36
CA ILE A 282 -0.82 -2.93 -0.18
C ILE A 282 -1.93 -2.58 0.82
N PHE A 283 -2.96 -1.92 0.31
CA PHE A 283 -4.18 -1.60 1.05
C PHE A 283 -5.27 -2.61 0.68
N MET A 284 -5.86 -3.24 1.71
CA MET A 284 -6.82 -4.33 1.53
C MET A 284 -8.17 -3.98 2.18
N HIS A 285 -9.21 -3.83 1.37
CA HIS A 285 -10.58 -3.67 1.86
C HIS A 285 -11.21 -5.07 1.93
N TRP A 286 -11.21 -5.68 3.12
CA TRP A 286 -11.47 -7.12 3.32
C TRP A 286 -12.06 -7.45 4.68
N GLY A 287 -12.31 -8.73 4.95
CA GLY A 287 -12.73 -9.21 6.26
C GLY A 287 -14.25 -9.34 6.38
N VAL A 288 -14.73 -9.25 7.60
CA VAL A 288 -16.16 -9.33 7.95
C VAL A 288 -16.48 -8.21 8.93
N GLU A 289 -17.52 -7.43 8.62
CA GLU A 289 -17.95 -6.30 9.44
C GLU A 289 -18.10 -6.67 10.91
N TYR A 290 -17.62 -5.80 11.78
CA TYR A 290 -17.74 -5.82 13.24
C TYR A 290 -17.03 -7.01 13.92
N THR A 291 -16.12 -7.69 13.21
CA THR A 291 -15.32 -8.79 13.76
C THR A 291 -13.96 -8.26 14.22
N LEU A 292 -13.63 -8.44 15.51
CA LEU A 292 -12.38 -7.93 16.11
C LEU A 292 -11.16 -8.83 15.86
N THR A 293 -11.37 -10.00 15.27
CA THR A 293 -10.33 -10.96 14.97
C THR A 293 -10.34 -11.28 13.49
N PRO A 294 -9.18 -11.24 12.83
CA PRO A 294 -9.09 -11.54 11.41
C PRO A 294 -9.65 -12.92 11.08
N VAL A 295 -10.48 -13.00 10.05
CA VAL A 295 -11.04 -14.27 9.59
C VAL A 295 -10.04 -15.03 8.72
N ALA A 296 -10.29 -16.34 8.49
CA ALA A 296 -9.34 -17.24 7.85
C ALA A 296 -8.83 -16.74 6.47
N HIS A 297 -9.70 -16.12 5.66
CA HIS A 297 -9.26 -15.63 4.36
C HIS A 297 -8.32 -14.41 4.48
N GLN A 298 -8.52 -13.53 5.49
CA GLN A 298 -7.60 -12.41 5.74
C GLN A 298 -6.20 -12.94 6.08
N THR A 299 -6.10 -13.89 7.03
CA THR A 299 -4.81 -14.45 7.46
C THR A 299 -4.10 -15.22 6.35
N GLN A 300 -4.84 -15.97 5.52
CA GLN A 300 -4.28 -16.69 4.37
C GLN A 300 -3.78 -15.74 3.27
N ILE A 301 -4.55 -14.71 2.95
CA ILE A 301 -4.17 -13.69 1.96
C ILE A 301 -2.95 -12.91 2.48
N ALA A 302 -2.96 -12.47 3.74
CA ALA A 302 -1.83 -11.77 4.34
C ALA A 302 -0.54 -12.57 4.29
N GLN A 303 -0.58 -13.87 4.63
CA GLN A 303 0.58 -14.76 4.52
C GLN A 303 1.07 -14.86 3.07
N LYS A 304 0.16 -15.02 2.10
CA LYS A 304 0.57 -15.08 0.68
C LYS A 304 1.17 -13.77 0.19
N LEU A 305 0.65 -12.62 0.60
CA LEU A 305 1.22 -11.32 0.27
C LEU A 305 2.62 -11.14 0.89
N CYS A 306 2.82 -11.62 2.12
CA CYS A 306 4.14 -11.70 2.74
C CYS A 306 5.10 -12.57 1.91
N ASP A 307 4.67 -13.74 1.48
CA ASP A 307 5.46 -14.65 0.63
C ASP A 307 5.78 -14.06 -0.76
N LEU A 308 5.00 -13.08 -1.23
CA LEU A 308 5.24 -12.33 -2.46
C LEU A 308 6.16 -11.12 -2.28
N GLY A 309 6.58 -10.80 -1.05
CA GLY A 309 7.52 -9.72 -0.77
C GLY A 309 6.88 -8.34 -0.59
N ILE A 310 5.63 -8.27 -0.14
CA ILE A 310 5.01 -7.03 0.33
C ILE A 310 5.58 -6.66 1.69
N ASP A 311 6.02 -5.41 1.87
CA ASP A 311 6.63 -4.93 3.12
C ASP A 311 5.58 -4.59 4.18
N VAL A 312 4.48 -3.94 3.76
CA VAL A 312 3.39 -3.54 4.67
C VAL A 312 2.02 -3.82 4.07
N ILE A 313 1.13 -4.44 4.85
CA ILE A 313 -0.28 -4.66 4.54
C ILE A 313 -1.13 -3.81 5.47
N VAL A 314 -2.04 -2.99 4.90
CA VAL A 314 -2.94 -2.12 5.65
C VAL A 314 -4.39 -2.44 5.29
N GLY A 315 -5.15 -2.96 6.24
CA GLY A 315 -6.53 -3.40 6.05
C GLY A 315 -7.59 -2.37 6.45
N GLY A 316 -8.79 -2.50 5.89
CA GLY A 316 -10.01 -1.76 6.18
C GLY A 316 -11.24 -2.62 5.89
N HIS A 317 -12.46 -2.10 6.04
CA HIS A 317 -13.77 -2.74 5.88
C HIS A 317 -14.44 -3.25 7.17
N PRO A 318 -13.78 -3.93 8.12
CA PRO A 318 -14.50 -4.44 9.31
C PRO A 318 -15.20 -3.36 10.14
N HIS A 319 -14.91 -2.08 9.92
CA HIS A 319 -15.42 -0.93 10.68
C HIS A 319 -15.10 -1.00 12.17
N VAL A 320 -14.17 -1.85 12.53
CA VAL A 320 -13.55 -1.98 13.85
C VAL A 320 -12.06 -2.20 13.65
N VAL A 321 -11.26 -1.81 14.62
CA VAL A 321 -9.82 -2.07 14.58
C VAL A 321 -9.58 -3.58 14.77
N GLU A 322 -8.71 -4.14 13.93
CA GLU A 322 -8.21 -5.51 14.06
C GLU A 322 -6.71 -5.51 14.39
N PRO A 323 -6.13 -6.64 14.85
CA PRO A 323 -4.75 -6.69 15.31
C PRO A 323 -3.68 -6.26 14.29
N VAL A 324 -2.53 -5.85 14.81
CA VAL A 324 -1.26 -5.82 14.07
C VAL A 324 -0.59 -7.19 14.19
N ALA A 325 0.06 -7.64 13.13
CA ALA A 325 0.86 -8.86 13.12
C ALA A 325 2.18 -8.65 12.38
N LEU A 326 3.26 -9.24 12.88
CA LEU A 326 4.53 -9.40 12.17
C LEU A 326 4.55 -10.78 11.53
N LEU A 327 4.37 -10.82 10.21
CA LEU A 327 4.37 -12.05 9.44
C LEU A 327 5.79 -12.40 8.98
N SER A 328 6.13 -13.68 9.01
CA SER A 328 7.38 -14.18 8.42
C SER A 328 7.07 -14.87 7.10
N SER A 329 7.82 -14.57 6.06
CA SER A 329 7.67 -15.26 4.78
C SER A 329 8.04 -16.74 4.92
N THR A 330 7.30 -17.61 4.23
CA THR A 330 7.56 -19.05 4.16
C THR A 330 8.52 -19.41 3.02
N VAL A 331 8.82 -18.45 2.15
CA VAL A 331 9.68 -18.64 0.96
C VAL A 331 10.99 -17.89 1.04
N ASP A 332 11.02 -16.77 1.78
CA ASP A 332 12.21 -15.96 2.06
C ASP A 332 12.35 -15.75 3.57
N PRO A 333 13.27 -16.47 4.24
CA PRO A 333 13.40 -16.42 5.70
C PRO A 333 13.81 -15.03 6.24
N ASP A 334 14.40 -14.19 5.40
CA ASP A 334 14.86 -12.85 5.77
C ASP A 334 13.76 -11.78 5.60
N HIS A 335 12.69 -12.10 4.86
CA HIS A 335 11.58 -11.18 4.63
C HIS A 335 10.49 -11.31 5.69
N LYS A 336 10.08 -10.16 6.24
CA LYS A 336 8.92 -10.02 7.13
C LYS A 336 8.03 -8.87 6.67
N THR A 337 6.73 -9.06 6.88
CA THR A 337 5.68 -8.07 6.58
C THR A 337 5.00 -7.62 7.86
N VAL A 338 4.84 -6.32 8.03
CA VAL A 338 3.92 -5.79 9.06
C VAL A 338 2.52 -5.71 8.47
N CYS A 339 1.56 -6.36 9.12
CA CYS A 339 0.16 -6.38 8.71
C CYS A 339 -0.71 -5.77 9.80
N LEU A 340 -1.35 -4.64 9.51
CA LEU A 340 -2.50 -4.13 10.27
C LEU A 340 -3.76 -4.64 9.58
N TYR A 341 -4.48 -5.57 10.20
CA TYR A 341 -5.62 -6.22 9.56
C TYR A 341 -6.83 -5.29 9.33
N SER A 342 -7.07 -4.31 10.20
CA SER A 342 -8.05 -3.25 9.95
C SER A 342 -7.74 -1.98 10.73
N MET A 343 -7.84 -0.85 10.05
CA MET A 343 -7.69 0.48 10.64
C MET A 343 -8.96 0.96 11.37
N GLY A 344 -10.11 0.29 11.22
CA GLY A 344 -11.41 0.74 11.72
C GLY A 344 -11.93 2.00 11.03
N ASN A 345 -12.81 2.74 11.70
CA ASN A 345 -13.42 3.94 11.15
C ASN A 345 -12.59 5.20 11.47
N ALA A 346 -12.27 6.00 10.46
CA ALA A 346 -11.77 7.35 10.67
C ALA A 346 -12.93 8.29 11.07
N VAL A 347 -14.03 8.26 10.32
CA VAL A 347 -15.28 8.95 10.68
C VAL A 347 -16.50 8.14 10.26
N SER A 348 -17.46 7.99 11.15
CA SER A 348 -18.73 7.31 10.88
C SER A 348 -19.82 7.71 11.88
N ASN A 349 -21.07 7.30 11.61
CA ASN A 349 -22.15 7.34 12.62
C ASN A 349 -22.47 5.96 13.19
N GLN A 350 -21.57 5.00 13.07
CA GLN A 350 -21.68 3.67 13.68
C GLN A 350 -21.32 3.76 15.17
N ARG A 351 -22.21 4.31 15.96
CA ARG A 351 -22.00 4.60 17.38
C ARG A 351 -22.68 3.57 18.26
N ALA A 352 -22.12 3.29 19.44
CA ALA A 352 -22.66 2.34 20.41
C ALA A 352 -24.13 2.61 20.81
N ASN A 353 -24.53 3.89 20.80
CA ASN A 353 -25.91 4.29 21.11
C ASN A 353 -26.84 4.33 19.87
N VAL A 354 -26.32 4.04 18.69
CA VAL A 354 -27.07 3.99 17.41
C VAL A 354 -27.18 2.55 16.92
N MET A 355 -26.15 1.76 17.11
CA MET A 355 -26.07 0.37 16.67
C MET A 355 -26.33 -0.58 17.85
N GLU A 356 -27.59 -1.01 18.04
CA GLU A 356 -27.96 -1.95 19.11
C GLU A 356 -27.18 -3.28 19.04
N SER A 357 -26.78 -3.71 17.82
CA SER A 357 -25.95 -4.90 17.60
C SER A 357 -24.49 -4.71 17.99
N GLN A 358 -24.00 -3.46 18.16
CA GLN A 358 -22.59 -3.12 18.42
C GLN A 358 -22.47 -2.16 19.64
N PRO A 359 -22.93 -2.55 20.82
CA PRO A 359 -22.96 -1.65 21.99
C PRO A 359 -21.58 -1.42 22.63
N SER A 360 -20.55 -2.15 22.19
CA SER A 360 -19.18 -2.12 22.76
C SER A 360 -18.43 -0.82 22.50
N GLY A 361 -18.80 -0.08 21.44
CA GLY A 361 -18.13 1.14 21.00
C GLY A 361 -16.90 0.91 20.11
N HIS A 362 -16.54 -0.31 19.76
CA HIS A 362 -15.44 -0.60 18.84
C HIS A 362 -15.63 0.02 17.45
N THR A 363 -16.87 0.25 17.03
CA THR A 363 -17.18 0.96 15.77
C THR A 363 -16.96 2.48 15.83
N GLU A 364 -16.66 3.02 17.00
CA GLU A 364 -16.23 4.41 17.19
C GLU A 364 -14.70 4.54 17.19
N ASP A 365 -13.97 3.43 17.11
CA ASP A 365 -12.51 3.39 17.17
C ASP A 365 -11.92 3.24 15.77
N GLY A 366 -10.82 3.93 15.55
CA GLY A 366 -9.96 3.83 14.39
C GLY A 366 -8.51 4.07 14.78
N VAL A 367 -7.64 4.19 13.80
CA VAL A 367 -6.23 4.45 14.03
C VAL A 367 -5.65 5.41 13.00
N TRP A 368 -4.60 6.11 13.39
CA TRP A 368 -3.59 6.68 12.52
C TRP A 368 -2.37 5.77 12.57
N PHE A 369 -2.07 5.12 11.45
CA PHE A 369 -0.97 4.17 11.32
C PHE A 369 0.13 4.78 10.46
N THR A 370 1.38 4.75 10.92
CA THR A 370 2.53 5.22 10.14
C THR A 370 3.52 4.11 9.88
N MET A 371 4.16 4.16 8.73
CA MET A 371 5.24 3.29 8.29
C MET A 371 6.37 4.15 7.74
N THR A 372 7.58 3.95 8.26
CA THR A 372 8.77 4.69 7.84
C THR A 372 9.75 3.75 7.15
N PHE A 373 10.07 4.06 5.90
CA PHE A 373 11.13 3.40 5.14
C PHE A 373 12.40 4.22 5.22
N CYS A 374 13.55 3.56 5.26
CA CYS A 374 14.85 4.21 5.15
C CYS A 374 15.66 3.61 4.02
N LYS A 375 16.43 4.47 3.33
CA LYS A 375 17.36 4.11 2.26
C LYS A 375 18.77 4.29 2.75
N TYR A 376 19.61 3.28 2.52
CA TYR A 376 21.01 3.31 2.84
C TYR A 376 21.85 3.76 1.64
N SER A 377 23.10 4.14 1.88
CA SER A 377 24.03 4.64 0.85
C SER A 377 24.37 3.60 -0.22
N ASP A 378 24.19 2.30 0.05
CA ASP A 378 24.32 1.20 -0.92
C ASP A 378 23.10 1.05 -1.82
N GLY A 379 22.03 1.85 -1.58
CA GLY A 379 20.77 1.84 -2.31
C GLY A 379 19.72 0.89 -1.76
N THR A 380 20.01 0.10 -0.71
CA THR A 380 19.02 -0.78 -0.10
C THR A 380 17.98 0.01 0.69
N VAL A 381 16.72 -0.45 0.64
CA VAL A 381 15.59 0.16 1.34
C VAL A 381 14.97 -0.85 2.30
N TYR A 382 14.69 -0.40 3.51
CA TYR A 382 14.10 -1.22 4.58
C TYR A 382 12.94 -0.49 5.25
N LEU A 383 11.96 -1.25 5.75
CA LEU A 383 11.01 -0.76 6.73
C LEU A 383 11.75 -0.52 8.05
N GLU A 384 11.86 0.74 8.47
CA GLU A 384 12.64 1.16 9.66
C GLU A 384 11.81 1.15 10.94
N ASP A 385 10.56 1.64 10.84
CA ASP A 385 9.64 1.73 11.99
C ASP A 385 8.18 1.69 11.53
N VAL A 386 7.31 1.26 12.42
CA VAL A 386 5.87 1.44 12.33
C VAL A 386 5.35 2.03 13.64
N ASN A 387 4.39 2.94 13.56
CA ASN A 387 3.73 3.47 14.75
C ASN A 387 2.22 3.53 14.55
N LEU A 388 1.49 3.53 15.65
CA LEU A 388 0.03 3.56 15.62
C LEU A 388 -0.48 4.44 16.76
N ILE A 389 -1.35 5.38 16.41
CA ILE A 389 -2.05 6.24 17.36
C ILE A 389 -3.54 5.89 17.26
N PRO A 390 -4.16 5.40 18.35
CA PRO A 390 -5.61 5.24 18.39
C PRO A 390 -6.32 6.53 18.03
N CYS A 391 -7.39 6.43 17.25
CA CYS A 391 -8.26 7.54 16.90
C CYS A 391 -9.68 7.24 17.36
N TRP A 392 -10.37 8.24 17.89
CA TRP A 392 -11.76 8.12 18.30
C TRP A 392 -12.67 9.00 17.48
N VAL A 393 -13.75 8.42 16.92
CA VAL A 393 -14.82 9.16 16.25
C VAL A 393 -15.63 9.90 17.31
N ASN A 394 -15.26 11.13 17.61
CA ASN A 394 -15.93 11.96 18.60
C ASN A 394 -17.13 12.69 17.98
N LEU A 395 -18.27 12.68 18.65
CA LEU A 395 -19.44 13.47 18.29
C LEU A 395 -19.67 14.55 19.35
N ARG A 396 -19.55 15.83 18.96
CA ARG A 396 -19.92 16.98 19.77
C ARG A 396 -21.29 17.49 19.33
N THR A 397 -22.12 17.81 20.32
CA THR A 397 -23.50 18.30 20.09
C THR A 397 -23.73 19.70 20.62
N THR A 398 -22.75 20.29 21.30
CA THR A 398 -22.83 21.67 21.80
C THR A 398 -22.57 22.65 20.65
N GLY A 399 -23.53 23.54 20.38
CA GLY A 399 -23.44 24.54 19.31
C GLY A 399 -23.68 24.00 17.90
N GLY A 400 -24.03 22.74 17.76
CA GLY A 400 -24.24 22.03 16.50
C GLY A 400 -23.90 20.55 16.63
N ARG A 401 -23.97 19.84 15.52
CA ARG A 401 -23.54 18.44 15.46
C ARG A 401 -22.26 18.35 14.66
N TYR A 402 -21.15 17.91 15.29
CA TYR A 402 -19.84 17.86 14.68
C TYR A 402 -19.16 16.52 14.99
N TYR A 403 -18.69 15.84 13.95
CA TYR A 403 -17.89 14.63 14.05
C TYR A 403 -16.42 14.99 13.90
N TYR A 404 -15.57 14.52 14.79
CA TYR A 404 -14.13 14.76 14.74
C TYR A 404 -13.37 13.42 14.77
N ILE A 405 -12.30 13.34 14.02
CA ILE A 405 -11.28 12.31 14.22
C ILE A 405 -10.36 12.82 15.33
N LEU A 406 -10.41 12.20 16.51
CA LEU A 406 -9.57 12.57 17.64
C LEU A 406 -8.41 11.59 17.81
N PRO A 407 -7.16 11.96 17.45
CA PRO A 407 -5.98 11.18 17.76
C PRO A 407 -5.77 11.11 19.28
N LEU A 408 -5.67 9.91 19.82
CA LEU A 408 -5.46 9.64 21.24
C LEU A 408 -4.00 9.22 21.44
N ASP A 409 -3.07 10.17 21.28
CA ASP A 409 -1.65 9.93 21.47
C ASP A 409 -1.35 9.65 22.94
N GLY A 410 -0.95 8.41 23.25
CA GLY A 410 -0.66 7.98 24.61
C GLY A 410 0.53 8.70 25.25
N SER A 411 1.47 9.20 24.44
CA SER A 411 2.61 9.99 24.92
C SER A 411 2.19 11.39 25.37
N ARG A 412 1.02 11.87 24.92
CA ARG A 412 0.43 13.19 25.21
C ARG A 412 -0.89 13.10 25.99
N GLN A 413 -1.14 11.99 26.70
CA GLN A 413 -2.40 11.74 27.39
C GLN A 413 -2.78 12.84 28.40
N SER A 414 -1.79 13.41 29.10
CA SER A 414 -2.00 14.53 30.05
C SER A 414 -2.50 15.81 29.38
N GLU A 415 -2.37 15.93 28.05
CA GLU A 415 -2.73 17.11 27.29
C GLU A 415 -4.11 16.99 26.62
N TRP A 416 -4.74 15.80 26.62
CA TRP A 416 -6.00 15.56 25.90
C TRP A 416 -7.13 16.51 26.26
N THR A 417 -7.28 16.90 27.54
CA THR A 417 -8.28 17.89 27.96
C THR A 417 -8.08 19.25 27.35
N GLN A 418 -6.84 19.65 27.12
CA GLN A 418 -6.48 20.96 26.60
C GLN A 418 -6.38 20.94 25.07
N GLN A 419 -5.66 19.99 24.49
CA GLN A 419 -5.43 19.92 23.05
C GLN A 419 -6.66 19.48 22.26
N LEU A 420 -7.38 18.49 22.78
CA LEU A 420 -8.61 17.96 22.15
C LEU A 420 -9.88 18.63 22.68
N ASP A 421 -9.76 19.61 23.57
CA ASP A 421 -10.90 20.32 24.16
C ASP A 421 -11.96 19.38 24.75
N LEU A 422 -11.51 18.38 25.52
CA LEU A 422 -12.37 17.34 26.13
C LEU A 422 -12.78 17.73 27.55
N GLY A 423 -14.08 17.80 27.82
CA GLY A 423 -14.61 17.80 29.18
C GLY A 423 -14.55 16.39 29.80
N ASP A 424 -14.80 16.26 31.13
CA ASP A 424 -14.65 15.02 31.91
C ASP A 424 -15.34 13.78 31.29
N VAL A 425 -16.55 13.93 30.76
CA VAL A 425 -17.33 12.83 30.15
C VAL A 425 -16.67 12.38 28.85
N SER A 426 -16.24 13.33 28.01
CA SER A 426 -15.54 13.04 26.76
C SER A 426 -14.16 12.46 27.01
N LEU A 427 -13.43 12.94 28.05
CA LEU A 427 -12.13 12.38 28.45
C LEU A 427 -12.26 10.91 28.88
N SER A 428 -13.26 10.56 29.68
CA SER A 428 -13.53 9.17 30.07
C SER A 428 -13.88 8.28 28.88
N ALA A 429 -14.58 8.81 27.88
CA ALA A 429 -14.91 8.07 26.65
C ALA A 429 -13.68 7.89 25.77
N ALA A 430 -12.86 8.93 25.61
CA ALA A 430 -11.58 8.87 24.91
C ALA A 430 -10.65 7.83 25.53
N GLN A 431 -10.53 7.81 26.86
CA GLN A 431 -9.72 6.81 27.57
C GLN A 431 -10.18 5.39 27.27
N ARG A 432 -11.51 5.14 27.32
CA ARG A 432 -12.05 3.82 26.97
C ARG A 432 -11.78 3.43 25.51
N SER A 433 -11.84 4.39 24.58
CA SER A 433 -11.49 4.16 23.17
C SER A 433 -10.01 3.78 23.01
N TYR A 434 -9.13 4.55 23.65
CA TYR A 434 -7.68 4.25 23.68
C TYR A 434 -7.40 2.85 24.23
N ASP A 435 -7.98 2.53 25.40
CA ASP A 435 -7.75 1.25 26.07
C ASP A 435 -8.24 0.07 25.21
N ARG A 436 -9.43 0.19 24.57
CA ARG A 436 -9.98 -0.84 23.68
C ARG A 436 -9.06 -1.07 22.47
N THR A 437 -8.63 0.02 21.82
CA THR A 437 -7.78 -0.06 20.65
C THR A 437 -6.43 -0.67 21.00
N MET A 438 -5.78 -0.20 22.07
CA MET A 438 -4.48 -0.72 22.50
C MET A 438 -4.55 -2.17 22.98
N ALA A 439 -5.67 -2.62 23.52
CA ALA A 439 -5.88 -4.03 23.86
C ALA A 439 -5.89 -4.95 22.63
N ILE A 440 -6.26 -4.42 21.45
CA ILE A 440 -6.29 -5.18 20.19
C ILE A 440 -4.92 -5.13 19.49
N VAL A 441 -4.33 -3.93 19.36
CA VAL A 441 -3.15 -3.73 18.50
C VAL A 441 -1.83 -3.80 19.25
N GLY A 442 -1.83 -3.57 20.58
CA GLY A 442 -0.62 -3.28 21.34
C GLY A 442 0.44 -4.38 21.32
N GLU A 443 0.04 -5.64 21.40
CA GLU A 443 0.98 -6.78 21.38
C GLU A 443 1.71 -6.87 20.03
N GLY A 444 0.98 -6.97 18.92
CA GLY A 444 1.56 -7.11 17.59
C GLY A 444 2.33 -5.86 17.13
N LEU A 445 1.86 -4.67 17.51
CA LEU A 445 2.59 -3.43 17.28
C LEU A 445 3.95 -3.44 17.99
N ASN A 446 3.98 -3.81 19.28
CA ASN A 446 5.22 -3.87 20.05
C ASN A 446 6.17 -4.93 19.49
N GLN A 447 5.68 -6.11 19.10
CA GLN A 447 6.49 -7.15 18.46
C GLN A 447 7.10 -6.65 17.13
N SER A 448 6.31 -5.97 16.30
CA SER A 448 6.77 -5.39 15.03
C SER A 448 7.84 -4.32 15.25
N ARG A 449 7.59 -3.39 16.15
CA ARG A 449 8.56 -2.32 16.47
C ARG A 449 9.85 -2.85 17.08
N GLN A 450 9.77 -3.84 17.97
CA GLN A 450 10.96 -4.45 18.54
C GLN A 450 11.81 -5.13 17.46
N TYR A 451 11.17 -5.92 16.59
CA TYR A 451 11.88 -6.55 15.47
C TYR A 451 12.58 -5.52 14.57
N LEU A 452 11.89 -4.44 14.19
CA LEU A 452 12.43 -3.40 13.33
C LEU A 452 13.58 -2.65 14.03
N ALA A 453 13.47 -2.39 15.33
CA ALA A 453 14.54 -1.78 16.14
C ALA A 453 15.77 -2.68 16.20
N ASP A 454 15.60 -3.99 16.45
CA ASP A 454 16.69 -4.96 16.48
C ASP A 454 17.41 -5.03 15.11
N GLN A 455 16.66 -4.99 14.00
CA GLN A 455 17.23 -4.96 12.65
C GLN A 455 18.03 -3.67 12.39
N ARG A 456 17.53 -2.53 12.84
CA ARG A 456 18.26 -1.26 12.74
C ARG A 456 19.54 -1.29 13.55
N GLU A 457 19.51 -1.73 14.82
CA GLU A 457 20.70 -1.85 15.66
C GLU A 457 21.76 -2.77 15.04
N LEU A 458 21.33 -3.87 14.41
CA LEU A 458 22.25 -4.79 13.71
C LEU A 458 22.94 -4.12 12.52
N ARG A 459 22.22 -3.31 11.72
CA ARG A 459 22.79 -2.56 10.59
C ARG A 459 23.75 -1.47 11.08
N ASP A 460 23.36 -0.71 12.11
CA ASP A 460 24.20 0.33 12.70
C ASP A 460 25.49 -0.25 13.30
N ALA A 461 25.42 -1.43 13.94
CA ALA A 461 26.60 -2.14 14.45
C ALA A 461 27.54 -2.61 13.33
N ASN A 462 26.99 -3.12 12.22
CA ASN A 462 27.76 -3.49 11.03
C ASN A 462 28.45 -2.27 10.39
N TYR A 463 27.75 -1.13 10.32
CA TYR A 463 28.28 0.15 9.89
C TYR A 463 29.48 0.58 10.74
N LEU A 464 29.32 0.59 12.09
CA LEU A 464 30.40 0.95 13.01
C LEU A 464 31.58 0.00 12.91
N ALA A 465 31.36 -1.30 12.78
CA ALA A 465 32.41 -2.29 12.61
C ALA A 465 33.19 -2.08 11.30
N ALA A 466 32.52 -1.75 10.21
CA ALA A 466 33.15 -1.43 8.94
C ALA A 466 33.98 -0.15 9.02
N MET A 467 33.49 0.92 9.69
CA MET A 467 34.28 2.14 9.96
C MET A 467 35.55 1.88 10.77
N VAL A 468 35.43 1.11 11.84
CA VAL A 468 36.60 0.80 12.72
C VAL A 468 37.66 0.00 11.94
N ASN A 469 37.22 -0.98 11.13
CA ASN A 469 38.15 -1.78 10.32
C ASN A 469 38.81 -0.93 9.20
N GLY A 470 38.08 0.01 8.60
CA GLY A 470 38.64 0.94 7.61
C GLY A 470 39.69 1.90 8.24
N ILE A 471 39.45 2.39 9.46
CA ILE A 471 40.34 3.30 10.16
C ILE A 471 41.61 2.56 10.64
N TYR A 472 41.50 1.33 11.13
CA TYR A 472 42.62 0.59 11.73
C TYR A 472 43.25 -0.44 10.77
N GLY A 473 42.59 -0.80 9.67
CA GLY A 473 43.12 -1.71 8.66
C GLY A 473 44.18 -1.05 7.77
N ALA A 474 44.14 0.27 7.61
CA ALA A 474 45.11 1.04 6.82
C ALA A 474 46.50 1.16 7.50
N ASP A 475 46.58 1.01 8.83
CA ASP A 475 47.85 1.09 9.59
C ASP A 475 48.57 -0.29 9.73
N ALA A 476 47.99 -1.37 9.21
CA ALA A 476 48.51 -2.74 9.32
C ALA A 476 49.12 -3.31 8.03
N ALA A 477 49.16 -2.55 6.95
CA ALA A 477 49.81 -2.86 5.68
C ALA A 477 50.98 -1.92 5.37
#